data_298856453ac707a1b2d69d8c9e2348b6
#
_entry.id   298856453ac707a1b2d69d8c9e2348b6
#
_cell.length_a   1.000
_cell.length_b   1.000
_cell.length_c   1.000
_cell.angle_alpha   90.00
_cell.angle_beta   90.00
_cell.angle_gamma   90.00
#
_symmetry.space_group_name_H-M   'P 1'
#
loop_
_entity.id
_entity.type
_entity.pdbx_description
1 polymer ?
#
loop_
_entity_poly.entity_id
_entity_poly.type
_entity_poly.pdbx_seq_one_letter_code
_entity_poly.pdbx_strand_id
1 'polypeptide(L)'
;MKATGNFEACRNVDPMVALSDKTRAHIDHWLAKFPADRKRSAVLQGLHAAQEQNEGWLSDELIAAVAKYLDLPPVWAYEVATFYSMFETEKVGRNNVAFCTNISCWLNGAEDLVAHAEKKLGCRLGESTADGRIFLKREEECLAACCGAPMVVINGHYHEKLTPEKVDELLDGLK
;
A
#
# COMPACT_ATOMS: atom_id res chain seq x y z
N MET A 1 3.14 3.78 15.99
CA MET A 1 4.46 3.14 16.23
C MET A 1 4.51 1.97 15.29
N LYS A 2 5.32 2.02 14.22
CA LYS A 2 5.48 0.88 13.31
C LYS A 2 6.07 -0.29 14.08
N ALA A 3 5.54 -1.49 13.86
CA ALA A 3 5.91 -2.69 14.59
C ALA A 3 7.44 -2.93 14.57
N THR A 4 7.99 -3.32 15.71
CA THR A 4 9.36 -3.84 15.80
C THR A 4 9.33 -5.24 15.21
N GLY A 5 9.83 -5.41 13.97
CA GLY A 5 9.82 -6.67 13.25
C GLY A 5 10.38 -7.82 14.08
N ASN A 6 9.66 -8.92 14.12
CA ASN A 6 10.11 -10.15 14.76
C ASN A 6 11.05 -10.90 13.81
N PHE A 7 12.29 -10.46 13.69
CA PHE A 7 13.30 -11.06 12.82
C PHE A 7 13.63 -12.53 13.12
N GLU A 8 13.33 -13.04 14.31
CA GLU A 8 13.56 -14.46 14.62
C GLU A 8 12.55 -15.38 13.94
N ALA A 9 11.27 -14.98 13.87
CA ALA A 9 10.25 -15.74 13.14
C ALA A 9 10.54 -15.81 11.63
N CYS A 10 11.24 -14.81 11.10
CA CYS A 10 11.52 -14.67 9.66
C CYS A 10 12.69 -15.52 9.15
N ARG A 11 13.53 -16.09 10.04
CA ARG A 11 14.74 -16.84 9.64
C ARG A 11 14.44 -18.12 8.84
N ASN A 12 13.29 -18.75 9.09
CA ASN A 12 12.93 -20.05 8.52
C ASN A 12 11.82 -19.97 7.47
N VAL A 13 11.47 -18.80 6.99
CA VAL A 13 10.44 -18.64 5.95
C VAL A 13 10.89 -19.33 4.66
N ASP A 14 10.04 -20.18 4.11
CA ASP A 14 10.22 -20.74 2.78
C ASP A 14 9.50 -19.86 1.74
N PRO A 15 10.24 -19.13 0.87
CA PRO A 15 9.62 -18.26 -0.12
C PRO A 15 8.77 -19.03 -1.14
N MET A 16 9.02 -20.32 -1.35
CA MET A 16 8.22 -21.15 -2.27
C MET A 16 6.83 -21.47 -1.70
N VAL A 17 6.69 -21.40 -0.38
CA VAL A 17 5.40 -21.61 0.33
C VAL A 17 4.72 -20.26 0.61
N ALA A 18 5.47 -19.25 1.04
CA ALA A 18 4.93 -17.95 1.44
C ALA A 18 4.49 -17.09 0.26
N LEU A 19 5.19 -17.19 -0.89
CA LEU A 19 4.86 -16.42 -2.10
C LEU A 19 4.08 -17.29 -3.10
N SER A 20 2.98 -16.77 -3.60
CA SER A 20 2.20 -17.42 -4.65
C SER A 20 2.96 -17.52 -5.97
N ASP A 21 2.56 -18.43 -6.85
CA ASP A 21 3.14 -18.56 -8.19
C ASP A 21 3.06 -17.24 -8.98
N LYS A 22 1.95 -16.52 -8.84
CA LYS A 22 1.73 -15.19 -9.47
C LYS A 22 2.77 -14.19 -8.96
N THR A 23 2.98 -14.15 -7.65
CA THR A 23 3.94 -13.23 -7.02
C THR A 23 5.37 -13.54 -7.45
N ARG A 24 5.78 -14.83 -7.44
CA ARG A 24 7.11 -15.25 -7.92
C ARG A 24 7.32 -14.91 -9.39
N ALA A 25 6.35 -15.20 -10.24
CA ALA A 25 6.45 -14.87 -11.68
C ALA A 25 6.57 -13.36 -11.92
N HIS A 26 5.89 -12.53 -11.10
CA HIS A 26 6.04 -11.08 -11.15
C HIS A 26 7.45 -10.64 -10.74
N ILE A 27 8.01 -11.21 -9.68
CA ILE A 27 9.38 -10.93 -9.24
C ILE A 27 10.38 -11.31 -10.34
N ASP A 28 10.25 -12.50 -10.93
CA ASP A 28 11.13 -12.99 -12.00
C ASP A 28 11.08 -12.11 -13.24
N HIS A 29 9.88 -11.64 -13.62
CA HIS A 29 9.71 -10.70 -14.71
C HIS A 29 10.48 -9.39 -14.48
N TRP A 30 10.49 -8.88 -13.25
CA TRP A 30 11.24 -7.67 -12.93
C TRP A 30 12.75 -7.94 -12.79
N LEU A 31 13.15 -9.08 -12.23
CA LEU A 31 14.54 -9.48 -12.16
C LEU A 31 15.19 -9.54 -13.55
N ALA A 32 14.46 -10.03 -14.55
CA ALA A 32 14.95 -10.11 -15.92
C ALA A 32 15.26 -8.74 -16.56
N LYS A 33 14.77 -7.64 -15.98
CA LYS A 33 15.04 -6.27 -16.47
C LYS A 33 16.31 -5.65 -15.89
N PHE A 34 16.88 -6.26 -14.86
CA PHE A 34 18.05 -5.74 -14.16
C PHE A 34 19.28 -6.63 -14.39
N PRO A 35 20.52 -6.07 -14.32
CA PRO A 35 21.73 -6.88 -14.30
C PRO A 35 21.72 -7.90 -13.14
N ALA A 36 22.36 -9.05 -13.36
CA ALA A 36 22.32 -10.17 -12.41
C ALA A 36 22.92 -9.82 -11.01
N ASP A 37 23.82 -8.84 -10.94
CA ASP A 37 24.39 -8.31 -9.70
C ASP A 37 23.50 -7.24 -9.02
N ARG A 38 22.35 -6.89 -9.60
CA ARG A 38 21.44 -5.84 -9.15
C ARG A 38 20.07 -6.34 -8.70
N LYS A 39 19.99 -7.54 -8.14
CA LYS A 39 18.76 -8.17 -7.65
C LYS A 39 17.96 -7.28 -6.69
N ARG A 40 18.65 -6.45 -5.90
CA ARG A 40 18.01 -5.49 -4.97
C ARG A 40 17.03 -4.55 -5.68
N SER A 41 17.24 -4.24 -6.95
CA SER A 41 16.36 -3.37 -7.72
C SER A 41 14.94 -3.92 -7.89
N ALA A 42 14.74 -5.24 -7.74
CA ALA A 42 13.43 -5.88 -7.81
C ALA A 42 12.67 -5.90 -6.47
N VAL A 43 13.27 -5.47 -5.36
CA VAL A 43 12.65 -5.53 -4.02
C VAL A 43 11.32 -4.78 -3.97
N LEU A 44 11.27 -3.57 -4.50
CA LEU A 44 10.07 -2.73 -4.50
C LEU A 44 8.90 -3.43 -5.21
N GLN A 45 9.16 -4.01 -6.37
CA GLN A 45 8.14 -4.71 -7.15
C GLN A 45 7.73 -6.04 -6.50
N GLY A 46 8.68 -6.71 -5.85
CA GLY A 46 8.40 -7.92 -5.07
C GLY A 46 7.50 -7.64 -3.88
N LEU A 47 7.76 -6.56 -3.16
CA LEU A 47 6.92 -6.13 -2.03
C LEU A 47 5.52 -5.70 -2.49
N HIS A 48 5.39 -5.00 -3.63
CA HIS A 48 4.07 -4.68 -4.20
C HIS A 48 3.25 -5.94 -4.50
N ALA A 49 3.85 -6.92 -5.18
CA ALA A 49 3.16 -8.16 -5.51
C ALA A 49 2.80 -8.98 -4.26
N ALA A 50 3.67 -8.98 -3.24
CA ALA A 50 3.40 -9.64 -1.96
C ALA A 50 2.30 -8.95 -1.16
N GLN A 51 2.25 -7.60 -1.19
CA GLN A 51 1.18 -6.82 -0.57
C GLN A 51 -0.17 -7.07 -1.25
N GLU A 52 -0.21 -7.10 -2.59
CA GLU A 52 -1.41 -7.46 -3.36
C GLU A 52 -1.88 -8.89 -3.03
N GLN A 53 -0.96 -9.84 -2.93
CA GLN A 53 -1.27 -11.23 -2.54
C GLN A 53 -1.95 -11.31 -1.17
N ASN A 54 -1.59 -10.43 -0.23
CA ASN A 54 -2.04 -10.45 1.17
C ASN A 54 -3.06 -9.35 1.49
N GLU A 55 -3.96 -9.08 0.56
CA GLU A 55 -5.10 -8.17 0.78
C GLU A 55 -4.70 -6.75 1.21
N GLY A 56 -3.59 -6.24 0.66
CA GLY A 56 -3.19 -4.84 0.81
C GLY A 56 -2.20 -4.54 1.94
N TRP A 57 -1.64 -5.56 2.61
CA TRP A 57 -0.63 -5.35 3.64
C TRP A 57 0.50 -6.39 3.61
N LEU A 58 1.62 -6.11 4.26
CA LEU A 58 2.81 -6.93 4.31
C LEU A 58 3.03 -7.45 5.73
N SER A 59 2.98 -8.78 5.92
CA SER A 59 3.48 -9.39 7.15
C SER A 59 5.01 -9.45 7.14
N ASP A 60 5.63 -9.52 8.32
CA ASP A 60 7.08 -9.71 8.47
C ASP A 60 7.57 -10.96 7.69
N GLU A 61 6.74 -12.01 7.65
CA GLU A 61 7.05 -13.24 6.92
C GLU A 61 7.08 -13.01 5.40
N LEU A 62 6.15 -12.23 4.85
CA LEU A 62 6.15 -11.90 3.42
C LEU A 62 7.32 -11.02 3.03
N ILE A 63 7.68 -10.04 3.86
CA ILE A 63 8.85 -9.20 3.64
C ILE A 63 10.12 -10.06 3.62
N ALA A 64 10.26 -10.97 4.58
CA ALA A 64 11.39 -11.89 4.64
C ALA A 64 11.40 -12.87 3.46
N ALA A 65 10.23 -13.36 3.02
CA ALA A 65 10.11 -14.25 1.86
C ALA A 65 10.56 -13.56 0.57
N VAL A 66 10.17 -12.30 0.36
CA VAL A 66 10.64 -11.51 -0.80
C VAL A 66 12.16 -11.34 -0.77
N ALA A 67 12.72 -10.97 0.39
CA ALA A 67 14.18 -10.84 0.51
C ALA A 67 14.90 -12.16 0.20
N LYS A 68 14.43 -13.25 0.78
CA LYS A 68 15.04 -14.59 0.60
C LYS A 68 14.91 -15.07 -0.85
N TYR A 69 13.78 -14.81 -1.51
CA TYR A 69 13.59 -15.15 -2.92
C TYR A 69 14.58 -14.41 -3.83
N LEU A 70 14.90 -13.17 -3.47
CA LEU A 70 15.89 -12.35 -4.17
C LEU A 70 17.34 -12.62 -3.75
N ASP A 71 17.56 -13.56 -2.81
CA ASP A 71 18.87 -13.84 -2.23
C ASP A 71 19.52 -12.61 -1.59
N LEU A 72 18.72 -11.89 -0.77
CA LEU A 72 19.11 -10.67 -0.08
C LEU A 72 18.95 -10.81 1.45
N PRO A 73 19.72 -10.06 2.24
CA PRO A 73 19.47 -9.93 3.67
C PRO A 73 18.05 -9.42 3.95
N PRO A 74 17.27 -10.01 4.88
CA PRO A 74 15.90 -9.59 5.18
C PRO A 74 15.76 -8.10 5.52
N VAL A 75 16.77 -7.53 6.19
CA VAL A 75 16.78 -6.11 6.57
C VAL A 75 16.65 -5.19 5.35
N TRP A 76 17.17 -5.56 4.19
CA TRP A 76 17.10 -4.72 2.99
C TRP A 76 15.69 -4.62 2.40
N ALA A 77 14.89 -5.66 2.50
CA ALA A 77 13.47 -5.59 2.13
C ALA A 77 12.67 -4.84 3.19
N TYR A 78 13.02 -5.04 4.47
CA TYR A 78 12.36 -4.36 5.57
C TYR A 78 12.58 -2.83 5.56
N GLU A 79 13.80 -2.39 5.24
CA GLU A 79 14.11 -0.97 5.02
C GLU A 79 13.18 -0.34 3.97
N VAL A 80 12.96 -1.03 2.85
CA VAL A 80 12.09 -0.55 1.77
C VAL A 80 10.62 -0.54 2.23
N ALA A 81 10.15 -1.62 2.85
CA ALA A 81 8.77 -1.74 3.31
C ALA A 81 8.39 -0.69 4.37
N THR A 82 9.35 -0.28 5.21
CA THR A 82 9.10 0.72 6.25
C THR A 82 9.39 2.15 5.83
N PHE A 83 10.19 2.34 4.78
CA PHE A 83 10.52 3.68 4.27
C PHE A 83 9.41 4.25 3.39
N TYR A 84 8.88 3.44 2.47
CA TYR A 84 7.87 3.92 1.52
C TYR A 84 6.47 3.82 2.12
N SER A 85 5.74 4.93 2.08
CA SER A 85 4.38 5.08 2.62
C SER A 85 3.34 4.23 1.88
N MET A 86 3.64 3.78 0.65
CA MET A 86 2.75 2.89 -0.13
C MET A 86 2.64 1.47 0.44
N PHE A 87 3.53 1.09 1.36
CA PHE A 87 3.49 -0.22 2.01
C PHE A 87 2.86 -0.13 3.39
N GLU A 88 1.91 -1.03 3.64
CA GLU A 88 1.28 -1.23 4.94
C GLU A 88 1.92 -2.45 5.63
N THR A 89 2.57 -2.24 6.76
CA THR A 89 3.22 -3.31 7.54
C THR A 89 2.34 -3.85 8.67
N GLU A 90 1.11 -3.40 8.76
CA GLU A 90 0.08 -3.86 9.69
C GLU A 90 -1.18 -4.21 8.91
N LYS A 91 -2.01 -5.10 9.45
CA LYS A 91 -3.26 -5.48 8.80
C LYS A 91 -4.20 -4.28 8.68
N VAL A 92 -4.61 -3.99 7.46
CA VAL A 92 -5.52 -2.89 7.11
C VAL A 92 -6.80 -3.42 6.45
N GLY A 93 -7.76 -2.52 6.22
CA GLY A 93 -8.97 -2.83 5.45
C GLY A 93 -8.65 -3.21 4.00
N ARG A 94 -9.55 -4.01 3.39
CA ARG A 94 -9.35 -4.56 2.03
C ARG A 94 -9.17 -3.50 0.95
N ASN A 95 -9.84 -2.34 1.11
CA ASN A 95 -9.75 -1.26 0.15
C ASN A 95 -8.97 -0.09 0.76
N ASN A 96 -7.84 0.22 0.16
CA ASN A 96 -7.00 1.35 0.56
C ASN A 96 -7.51 2.62 -0.12
N VAL A 97 -7.93 3.60 0.66
CA VAL A 97 -8.46 4.89 0.21
C VAL A 97 -7.56 6.01 0.72
N ALA A 98 -6.84 6.67 -0.16
CA ALA A 98 -5.86 7.72 0.16
C ALA A 98 -6.24 9.05 -0.51
N PHE A 99 -6.70 10.02 0.27
CA PHE A 99 -6.95 11.38 -0.21
C PHE A 99 -5.63 12.16 -0.29
N CYS A 100 -5.46 12.90 -1.38
CA CYS A 100 -4.37 13.86 -1.47
C CYS A 100 -4.80 15.17 -0.80
N THR A 101 -4.03 15.63 0.19
CA THR A 101 -4.26 16.91 0.90
C THR A 101 -3.16 17.94 0.65
N ASN A 102 -2.27 17.68 -0.32
CA ASN A 102 -1.23 18.62 -0.74
C ASN A 102 -1.81 19.89 -1.36
N ILE A 103 -0.98 20.91 -1.52
CA ILE A 103 -1.37 22.30 -1.77
C ILE A 103 -2.50 22.46 -2.81
N SER A 104 -2.40 21.82 -3.97
CA SER A 104 -3.43 21.95 -5.02
C SER A 104 -4.76 21.34 -4.60
N CYS A 105 -4.74 20.16 -3.98
CA CYS A 105 -5.94 19.50 -3.49
C CYS A 105 -6.52 20.24 -2.28
N TRP A 106 -5.67 20.72 -1.38
CA TRP A 106 -6.06 21.53 -0.23
C TRP A 106 -6.79 22.80 -0.68
N LEU A 107 -6.25 23.56 -1.64
CA LEU A 107 -6.90 24.75 -2.20
C LEU A 107 -8.24 24.45 -2.88
N ASN A 108 -8.47 23.21 -3.29
CA ASN A 108 -9.71 22.73 -3.90
C ASN A 108 -10.63 21.98 -2.92
N GLY A 109 -10.43 22.14 -1.60
CA GLY A 109 -11.33 21.63 -0.57
C GLY A 109 -11.11 20.16 -0.19
N ALA A 110 -9.90 19.63 -0.34
CA ALA A 110 -9.62 18.24 0.01
C ALA A 110 -9.86 17.92 1.50
N GLU A 111 -9.61 18.87 2.42
CA GLU A 111 -9.86 18.68 3.85
C GLU A 111 -11.35 18.47 4.16
N ASP A 112 -12.23 19.19 3.46
CA ASP A 112 -13.68 19.03 3.61
C ASP A 112 -14.12 17.64 3.13
N LEU A 113 -13.51 17.14 2.03
CA LEU A 113 -13.77 15.78 1.53
C LEU A 113 -13.25 14.70 2.48
N VAL A 114 -12.10 14.90 3.11
CA VAL A 114 -11.58 14.00 4.14
C VAL A 114 -12.54 13.97 5.34
N ALA A 115 -12.95 15.14 5.86
CA ALA A 115 -13.90 15.21 6.97
C ALA A 115 -15.26 14.57 6.62
N HIS A 116 -15.71 14.71 5.37
CA HIS A 116 -16.91 14.05 4.86
C HIS A 116 -16.75 12.51 4.86
N ALA A 117 -15.62 12.03 4.35
CA ALA A 117 -15.32 10.58 4.31
C ALA A 117 -15.20 9.98 5.73
N GLU A 118 -14.51 10.66 6.66
CA GLU A 118 -14.40 10.22 8.06
C GLU A 118 -15.78 10.11 8.72
N LYS A 119 -16.63 11.09 8.51
CA LYS A 119 -18.01 11.09 9.04
C LYS A 119 -18.84 9.95 8.44
N LYS A 120 -18.74 9.74 7.13
CA LYS A 120 -19.48 8.66 6.43
C LYS A 120 -19.03 7.27 6.87
N LEU A 121 -17.73 7.07 6.99
CA LEU A 121 -17.15 5.76 7.30
C LEU A 121 -17.11 5.46 8.80
N GLY A 122 -17.26 6.46 9.65
CA GLY A 122 -17.17 6.31 11.12
C GLY A 122 -15.77 5.93 11.61
N CYS A 123 -14.73 6.25 10.82
CA CYS A 123 -13.33 6.05 11.19
C CYS A 123 -12.50 7.27 10.81
N ARG A 124 -11.31 7.41 11.37
CA ARG A 124 -10.38 8.52 11.11
C ARG A 124 -9.31 8.13 10.12
N LEU A 125 -8.62 9.13 9.58
CA LEU A 125 -7.39 8.91 8.81
C LEU A 125 -6.40 8.02 9.57
N GLY A 126 -5.94 6.97 8.93
CA GLY A 126 -5.06 5.94 9.49
C GLY A 126 -5.79 4.79 10.17
N GLU A 127 -7.12 4.74 10.07
CA GLU A 127 -7.94 3.68 10.65
C GLU A 127 -8.72 2.91 9.57
N SER A 128 -9.09 1.68 9.90
CA SER A 128 -9.98 0.88 9.08
C SER A 128 -11.40 0.93 9.62
N THR A 129 -12.39 0.78 8.73
CA THR A 129 -13.79 0.60 9.12
C THR A 129 -13.95 -0.66 9.96
N ALA A 130 -14.94 -0.69 10.86
CA ALA A 130 -15.17 -1.80 11.79
C ALA A 130 -15.44 -3.13 11.08
N ASP A 131 -15.97 -3.09 9.85
CA ASP A 131 -16.19 -4.26 8.99
C ASP A 131 -14.94 -4.72 8.22
N GLY A 132 -13.82 -3.99 8.35
CA GLY A 132 -12.57 -4.26 7.64
C GLY A 132 -12.65 -4.03 6.13
N ARG A 133 -13.67 -3.35 5.64
CA ARG A 133 -13.90 -3.10 4.21
C ARG A 133 -12.99 -2.03 3.65
N ILE A 134 -12.81 -0.92 4.38
CA ILE A 134 -12.05 0.25 3.93
C ILE A 134 -10.98 0.59 4.97
N PHE A 135 -9.78 0.86 4.49
CA PHE A 135 -8.73 1.55 5.22
C PHE A 135 -8.65 2.99 4.71
N LEU A 136 -9.01 3.95 5.55
CA LEU A 136 -8.89 5.36 5.25
C LEU A 136 -7.45 5.79 5.56
N LYS A 137 -6.61 5.70 4.54
CA LYS A 137 -5.19 5.90 4.69
C LYS A 137 -4.86 7.32 5.12
N ARG A 138 -3.90 7.45 6.02
CA ARG A 138 -3.34 8.76 6.35
C ARG A 138 -2.66 9.34 5.12
N GLU A 139 -2.67 10.65 5.00
CA GLU A 139 -2.10 11.35 3.85
C GLU A 139 -0.73 10.80 3.44
N GLU A 140 -0.61 10.68 2.15
CA GLU A 140 0.59 10.35 1.44
C GLU A 140 1.28 11.63 0.93
N GLU A 141 2.42 11.43 0.30
CA GLU A 141 3.02 12.43 -0.56
C GLU A 141 2.08 12.84 -1.70
N CYS A 142 2.32 14.00 -2.32
CA CYS A 142 1.52 14.46 -3.45
C CYS A 142 1.45 13.39 -4.55
N LEU A 143 0.23 13.03 -4.95
CA LEU A 143 -0.04 12.00 -5.95
C LEU A 143 0.18 12.47 -7.40
N ALA A 144 0.70 13.70 -7.58
CA ALA A 144 1.07 14.33 -8.86
C ALA A 144 -0.06 14.45 -9.91
N ALA A 145 -1.34 14.40 -9.49
CA ALA A 145 -2.52 14.59 -10.34
C ALA A 145 -3.17 15.97 -10.09
N CYS A 146 -2.37 17.02 -9.94
CA CYS A 146 -2.82 18.36 -9.53
C CYS A 146 -3.83 19.01 -10.48
N CYS A 147 -3.81 18.67 -11.76
CA CYS A 147 -4.79 19.16 -12.74
C CYS A 147 -6.20 18.58 -12.51
N GLY A 148 -6.30 17.48 -11.76
CA GLY A 148 -7.53 16.81 -11.39
C GLY A 148 -7.94 17.02 -9.92
N ALA A 149 -7.34 18.01 -9.24
CA ALA A 149 -7.66 18.30 -7.84
C ALA A 149 -9.13 18.68 -7.62
N PRO A 150 -9.76 18.34 -6.47
CA PRO A 150 -9.25 17.42 -5.46
C PRO A 150 -9.37 15.96 -5.89
N MET A 151 -8.50 15.07 -5.36
CA MET A 151 -8.44 13.70 -5.85
C MET A 151 -8.17 12.69 -4.72
N VAL A 152 -8.52 11.42 -5.00
CA VAL A 152 -8.28 10.27 -4.14
C VAL A 152 -7.69 9.13 -4.97
N VAL A 153 -6.84 8.32 -4.36
CA VAL A 153 -6.43 7.02 -4.90
C VAL A 153 -7.14 5.91 -4.14
N ILE A 154 -7.78 5.01 -4.87
CA ILE A 154 -8.43 3.82 -4.31
C ILE A 154 -7.79 2.59 -4.94
N ASN A 155 -7.14 1.76 -4.15
CA ASN A 155 -6.46 0.55 -4.61
C ASN A 155 -5.52 0.80 -5.81
N GLY A 156 -4.80 1.94 -5.82
CA GLY A 156 -3.89 2.33 -6.88
C GLY A 156 -4.54 3.03 -8.09
N HIS A 157 -5.87 3.20 -8.10
CA HIS A 157 -6.59 3.91 -9.16
C HIS A 157 -6.90 5.35 -8.79
N TYR A 158 -6.60 6.29 -9.68
CA TYR A 158 -6.85 7.71 -9.51
C TYR A 158 -8.31 8.09 -9.80
N HIS A 159 -8.91 8.85 -8.89
CA HIS A 159 -10.23 9.48 -9.06
C HIS A 159 -10.09 10.97 -8.84
N GLU A 160 -10.39 11.73 -9.87
CA GLU A 160 -10.15 13.17 -9.95
C GLU A 160 -11.43 13.99 -9.89
N LYS A 161 -11.28 15.31 -9.64
CA LYS A 161 -12.38 16.31 -9.62
C LYS A 161 -13.52 15.85 -8.72
N LEU A 162 -13.14 15.52 -7.49
CA LEU A 162 -14.06 14.98 -6.51
C LEU A 162 -15.04 16.04 -6.01
N THR A 163 -16.27 15.58 -5.77
CA THR A 163 -17.28 16.25 -4.96
C THR A 163 -17.71 15.30 -3.85
N PRO A 164 -18.41 15.78 -2.79
CA PRO A 164 -18.92 14.89 -1.74
C PRO A 164 -19.76 13.72 -2.30
N GLU A 165 -20.59 13.97 -3.32
CA GLU A 165 -21.45 12.97 -3.94
C GLU A 165 -20.63 11.90 -4.66
N LYS A 166 -19.57 12.30 -5.39
CA LYS A 166 -18.65 11.35 -6.03
C LYS A 166 -17.88 10.52 -5.01
N VAL A 167 -17.47 11.13 -3.90
CA VAL A 167 -16.84 10.41 -2.80
C VAL A 167 -17.80 9.35 -2.26
N ASP A 168 -19.07 9.70 -2.07
CA ASP A 168 -20.10 8.78 -1.60
C ASP A 168 -20.28 7.59 -2.56
N GLU A 169 -20.41 7.86 -3.86
CA GLU A 169 -20.54 6.83 -4.89
C GLU A 169 -19.34 5.87 -4.90
N LEU A 170 -18.13 6.41 -4.82
CA LEU A 170 -16.91 5.63 -4.78
C LEU A 170 -16.84 4.73 -3.55
N LEU A 171 -17.07 5.29 -2.37
CA LEU A 171 -17.00 4.55 -1.10
C LEU A 171 -18.09 3.47 -0.98
N ASP A 172 -19.31 3.76 -1.47
CA ASP A 172 -20.42 2.80 -1.45
C ASP A 172 -20.23 1.65 -2.47
N GLY A 173 -19.48 1.89 -3.55
CA GLY A 173 -19.15 0.90 -4.56
C GLY A 173 -18.09 -0.12 -4.13
N LEU A 174 -17.33 0.15 -3.05
CA LEU A 174 -16.30 -0.76 -2.55
C LEU A 174 -16.92 -1.96 -1.81
N LYS A 175 -16.37 -3.16 -2.06
CA LYS A 175 -16.86 -4.42 -1.46
C LYS A 175 -15.89 -4.96 -0.41
#